data_44e4e0f6398761cebc9a8216764d3551
#
_entry.id   44e4e0f6398761cebc9a8216764d3551
#
_cell.length_a   1.000
_cell.length_b   1.000
_cell.length_c   1.000
_cell.angle_alpha   90.00
_cell.angle_beta   90.00
_cell.angle_gamma   90.00
#
_symmetry.space_group_name_H-M   'P 1'
#
loop_
_entity.id
_entity.type
_entity.pdbx_description
1 polymer ?
#
loop_
_entity_poly.entity_id
_entity_poly.type
_entity_poly.pdbx_seq_one_letter_code
_entity_poly.pdbx_strand_id
1 'polypeptide(L)'
;MVINRSNIPRAWLLTVFLGAGALAAANCGSVEPSPTAPSPTSSPSPAPSPAPAPAPAPAPAPTPAPAPAPAPAPAPAPAPSGGGVLQVTISPNPVPWSGNQIPNCSLTNTWTYTQVLDNVGSAELTLSDRTDYMDGAVLSQRSGLGIVIPAGSKTQLTTRFCSANSGEHHTRTDFTGTDAKNNRINFKGPDVTLSKK
;
A
#
# COMPACT_ATOMS: atom_id res chain seq x y z
N MET A 1 4.50 42.84 14.21
CA MET A 1 5.72 42.77 13.39
C MET A 1 5.40 41.91 12.19
N VAL A 2 5.18 42.55 11.04
CA VAL A 2 4.68 41.94 9.80
C VAL A 2 5.89 41.44 9.01
N ILE A 3 6.03 40.13 8.77
CA ILE A 3 7.08 39.60 7.90
C ILE A 3 6.49 39.30 6.55
N ASN A 4 7.03 40.01 5.59
CA ASN A 4 6.72 40.13 4.19
C ASN A 4 7.04 38.80 3.44
N ARG A 5 6.10 38.32 2.64
CA ARG A 5 6.29 37.16 1.75
C ARG A 5 7.06 37.61 0.51
N SER A 6 8.27 37.14 0.36
CA SER A 6 9.04 37.31 -0.86
C SER A 6 8.62 36.27 -1.90
N ASN A 7 8.14 36.75 -3.03
CA ASN A 7 7.88 36.03 -4.26
C ASN A 7 9.16 35.39 -4.80
N ILE A 8 9.15 34.09 -5.04
CA ILE A 8 10.16 33.39 -5.82
C ILE A 8 9.56 33.02 -7.18
N PRO A 9 10.10 33.54 -8.30
CA PRO A 9 9.62 33.20 -9.62
C PRO A 9 10.04 31.77 -10.01
N ARG A 10 9.07 31.00 -10.49
CA ARG A 10 9.29 29.70 -11.11
C ARG A 10 9.98 29.90 -12.47
N ALA A 11 11.26 29.60 -12.54
CA ALA A 11 11.96 29.40 -13.82
C ALA A 11 11.83 27.92 -14.22
N TRP A 12 11.10 27.67 -15.28
CA TRP A 12 11.03 26.40 -15.97
C TRP A 12 12.29 26.23 -16.80
N LEU A 13 13.07 25.21 -16.53
CA LEU A 13 14.11 24.72 -17.43
C LEU A 13 13.72 23.33 -17.92
N LEU A 14 13.14 23.32 -19.11
CA LEU A 14 12.98 22.14 -19.95
C LEU A 14 14.37 21.76 -20.48
N THR A 15 14.89 20.63 -20.03
CA THR A 15 16.06 20.01 -20.69
C THR A 15 15.59 18.72 -21.34
N VAL A 16 15.43 18.80 -22.66
CA VAL A 16 15.21 17.66 -23.55
C VAL A 16 16.56 16.98 -23.76
N PHE A 17 16.69 15.72 -23.31
CA PHE A 17 17.77 14.85 -23.73
C PHE A 17 17.24 13.83 -24.74
N LEU A 18 17.54 14.11 -26.03
CA LEU A 18 17.58 13.07 -27.07
C LEU A 18 18.85 12.25 -26.88
N GLY A 19 18.71 10.99 -26.65
CA GLY A 19 19.79 10.00 -26.67
C GLY A 19 19.42 8.88 -27.64
N ALA A 20 19.96 8.96 -28.84
CA ALA A 20 19.85 7.94 -29.87
C ALA A 20 20.88 6.82 -29.61
N GLY A 21 20.50 5.58 -30.01
CA GLY A 21 21.46 4.62 -30.53
C GLY A 21 21.79 3.43 -29.68
N ALA A 22 21.39 2.26 -30.13
CA ALA A 22 22.33 1.28 -30.69
C ALA A 22 21.57 -0.01 -31.06
N LEU A 23 21.61 -0.31 -32.34
CA LEU A 23 21.28 -1.62 -32.91
C LEU A 23 22.29 -2.66 -32.43
N ALA A 24 21.82 -3.82 -31.98
CA ALA A 24 22.61 -5.03 -31.86
C ALA A 24 22.05 -6.08 -32.82
N ALA A 25 22.92 -6.52 -33.70
CA ALA A 25 22.69 -7.42 -34.82
C ALA A 25 22.29 -8.83 -34.36
N ALA A 26 21.31 -9.37 -35.06
CA ALA A 26 20.94 -10.77 -34.99
C ALA A 26 22.02 -11.62 -35.67
N ASN A 27 22.50 -12.65 -34.98
CA ASN A 27 23.39 -13.65 -35.53
C ASN A 27 22.53 -14.83 -36.04
N CYS A 28 22.39 -14.93 -37.36
CA CYS A 28 21.80 -16.08 -38.01
C CYS A 28 22.78 -17.25 -37.98
N GLY A 29 22.51 -18.23 -37.14
CA GLY A 29 23.17 -19.53 -37.21
C GLY A 29 22.58 -20.36 -38.33
N SER A 30 23.41 -20.67 -39.36
CA SER A 30 23.11 -21.58 -40.46
C SER A 30 23.04 -23.00 -39.91
N VAL A 31 21.92 -23.66 -40.12
CA VAL A 31 21.76 -25.10 -39.85
C VAL A 31 22.05 -25.87 -41.13
N GLU A 32 23.09 -26.66 -41.09
CA GLU A 32 23.56 -27.55 -42.15
C GLU A 32 22.55 -28.71 -42.34
N PRO A 33 22.18 -29.12 -43.57
CA PRO A 33 21.25 -30.24 -43.76
C PRO A 33 21.94 -31.58 -43.57
N SER A 34 21.40 -32.39 -42.68
CA SER A 34 21.81 -33.75 -42.40
C SER A 34 21.37 -34.70 -43.55
N PRO A 35 22.19 -35.69 -43.93
CA PRO A 35 21.89 -36.58 -45.06
C PRO A 35 20.73 -37.52 -44.76
N THR A 36 19.85 -37.63 -45.75
CA THR A 36 18.66 -38.48 -45.76
C THR A 36 19.04 -39.96 -45.80
N ALA A 37 18.65 -40.73 -44.81
CA ALA A 37 18.72 -42.17 -44.79
C ALA A 37 17.56 -42.79 -45.62
N PRO A 38 17.76 -43.91 -46.32
CA PRO A 38 16.73 -44.57 -47.15
C PRO A 38 15.65 -45.19 -46.26
N SER A 39 14.41 -44.96 -46.64
CA SER A 39 13.21 -45.49 -45.99
C SER A 39 13.13 -47.00 -46.08
N PRO A 40 12.82 -47.69 -44.96
CA PRO A 40 12.47 -49.13 -45.04
C PRO A 40 11.09 -49.32 -45.65
N THR A 41 11.01 -50.28 -46.52
CA THR A 41 9.81 -50.77 -47.21
C THR A 41 8.74 -51.23 -46.20
N SER A 42 7.58 -50.60 -46.23
CA SER A 42 6.44 -50.90 -45.35
C SER A 42 5.81 -52.29 -45.69
N SER A 43 5.80 -53.13 -44.67
CA SER A 43 5.01 -54.35 -44.64
C SER A 43 3.50 -54.05 -44.61
N PRO A 44 2.66 -54.84 -45.33
CA PRO A 44 1.20 -54.57 -45.32
C PRO A 44 0.62 -54.75 -43.89
N SER A 45 -0.09 -53.75 -43.44
CA SER A 45 -0.79 -53.74 -42.17
C SER A 45 -1.99 -54.72 -42.18
N PRO A 46 -2.19 -55.54 -41.16
CA PRO A 46 -3.40 -56.31 -41.00
C PRO A 46 -4.66 -55.50 -40.91
N ALA A 47 -5.76 -55.99 -41.48
CA ALA A 47 -7.05 -55.33 -41.48
C ALA A 47 -7.54 -55.06 -40.06
N PRO A 48 -8.13 -53.88 -39.78
CA PRO A 48 -8.62 -53.55 -38.45
C PRO A 48 -9.80 -54.44 -38.04
N SER A 49 -9.74 -54.95 -36.82
CA SER A 49 -10.84 -55.65 -36.16
C SER A 49 -12.06 -54.74 -35.96
N PRO A 50 -13.29 -55.21 -36.15
CA PRO A 50 -14.48 -54.39 -35.96
C PRO A 50 -14.53 -53.85 -34.54
N ALA A 51 -14.81 -52.57 -34.44
CA ALA A 51 -14.92 -51.86 -33.16
C ALA A 51 -16.11 -52.42 -32.34
N PRO A 52 -15.94 -52.58 -31.03
CA PRO A 52 -17.05 -52.95 -30.14
C PRO A 52 -18.14 -51.85 -30.12
N ALA A 53 -19.38 -52.28 -30.01
CA ALA A 53 -20.53 -51.39 -29.95
C ALA A 53 -20.42 -50.39 -28.77
N PRO A 54 -20.77 -49.14 -28.95
CA PRO A 54 -20.73 -48.16 -27.86
C PRO A 54 -21.62 -48.58 -26.71
N ALA A 55 -21.10 -48.45 -25.49
CA ALA A 55 -21.87 -48.68 -24.26
C ALA A 55 -23.02 -47.64 -24.13
N PRO A 56 -24.17 -48.04 -23.58
CA PRO A 56 -25.28 -47.12 -23.35
C PRO A 56 -24.84 -45.96 -22.46
N ALA A 57 -25.28 -44.76 -22.83
CA ALA A 57 -24.97 -43.54 -22.06
C ALA A 57 -25.50 -43.63 -20.62
N PRO A 58 -24.72 -43.22 -19.61
CA PRO A 58 -25.19 -43.17 -18.23
C PRO A 58 -26.38 -42.23 -18.10
N ALA A 59 -27.33 -42.59 -17.22
CA ALA A 59 -28.48 -41.77 -16.93
C ALA A 59 -28.04 -40.41 -16.34
N PRO A 60 -28.72 -39.31 -16.68
CA PRO A 60 -28.38 -38.00 -16.15
C PRO A 60 -28.48 -38.00 -14.63
N ALA A 61 -27.49 -37.40 -13.99
CA ALA A 61 -27.47 -37.24 -12.52
C ALA A 61 -28.63 -36.34 -12.06
N PRO A 62 -29.25 -36.60 -10.89
CA PRO A 62 -30.31 -35.76 -10.37
C PRO A 62 -29.79 -34.34 -10.15
N THR A 63 -30.58 -33.35 -10.52
CA THR A 63 -30.29 -31.94 -10.32
C THR A 63 -30.15 -31.65 -8.84
N PRO A 64 -29.07 -31.00 -8.37
CA PRO A 64 -28.92 -30.61 -6.96
C PRO A 64 -30.09 -29.73 -6.51
N ALA A 65 -30.57 -29.96 -5.28
CA ALA A 65 -31.59 -29.10 -4.69
C ALA A 65 -31.03 -27.65 -4.53
N PRO A 66 -31.85 -26.61 -4.71
CA PRO A 66 -31.43 -25.23 -4.50
C PRO A 66 -30.89 -25.04 -3.08
N ALA A 67 -29.76 -24.34 -2.94
CA ALA A 67 -29.22 -23.99 -1.65
C ALA A 67 -30.23 -23.10 -0.87
N PRO A 68 -30.37 -23.28 0.46
CA PRO A 68 -31.20 -22.39 1.27
C PRO A 68 -30.74 -20.95 1.12
N ALA A 69 -31.67 -20.00 1.07
CA ALA A 69 -31.37 -18.58 1.02
C ALA A 69 -30.55 -18.15 2.24
N PRO A 70 -29.54 -17.28 2.10
CA PRO A 70 -28.78 -16.76 3.23
C PRO A 70 -29.71 -16.12 4.27
N ALA A 71 -29.46 -16.35 5.54
CA ALA A 71 -30.21 -15.68 6.60
C ALA A 71 -30.00 -14.15 6.49
N PRO A 72 -31.02 -13.33 6.80
CA PRO A 72 -30.88 -11.88 6.83
C PRO A 72 -29.73 -11.49 7.76
N ALA A 73 -28.89 -10.55 7.32
CA ALA A 73 -27.84 -10.00 8.15
C ALA A 73 -28.44 -9.39 9.43
N PRO A 74 -27.81 -9.57 10.61
CA PRO A 74 -28.23 -8.92 11.84
C PRO A 74 -28.29 -7.41 11.64
N ALA A 75 -29.33 -6.75 12.20
CA ALA A 75 -29.42 -5.31 12.19
C ALA A 75 -28.17 -4.68 12.84
N PRO A 76 -27.65 -3.57 12.31
CA PRO A 76 -26.53 -2.87 12.93
C PRO A 76 -26.85 -2.53 14.39
N ALA A 77 -25.92 -2.79 15.29
CA ALA A 77 -26.04 -2.38 16.70
C ALA A 77 -26.24 -0.85 16.78
N PRO A 78 -27.07 -0.33 17.71
CA PRO A 78 -27.21 1.11 17.89
C PRO A 78 -25.85 1.74 18.20
N ALA A 79 -25.56 2.86 17.51
CA ALA A 79 -24.31 3.59 17.70
C ALA A 79 -24.25 4.07 19.16
N PRO A 80 -23.15 3.85 19.86
CA PRO A 80 -22.98 4.30 21.24
C PRO A 80 -23.04 5.83 21.36
N SER A 81 -23.57 6.35 22.46
CA SER A 81 -23.88 7.80 22.63
C SER A 81 -22.71 8.70 23.05
N GLY A 82 -21.48 8.23 23.02
CA GLY A 82 -20.28 9.02 23.34
C GLY A 82 -19.71 9.84 22.17
N GLY A 83 -18.62 10.56 22.42
CA GLY A 83 -17.84 11.25 21.38
C GLY A 83 -16.81 10.35 20.70
N GLY A 84 -16.13 10.90 19.68
CA GLY A 84 -14.97 10.27 19.07
C GLY A 84 -13.76 10.36 20.01
N VAL A 85 -12.99 9.27 20.13
CA VAL A 85 -11.77 9.21 20.95
C VAL A 85 -10.65 8.58 20.14
N LEU A 86 -9.62 9.37 19.84
CA LEU A 86 -8.46 8.89 19.11
C LEU A 86 -7.43 8.28 20.08
N GLN A 87 -6.94 7.11 19.74
CA GLN A 87 -5.76 6.48 20.32
C GLN A 87 -4.74 6.22 19.22
N VAL A 88 -3.46 6.45 19.48
CA VAL A 88 -2.40 6.19 18.51
C VAL A 88 -1.40 5.20 19.08
N THR A 89 -1.12 4.15 18.32
CA THR A 89 -0.11 3.14 18.66
C THR A 89 0.98 3.14 17.60
N ILE A 90 2.23 3.03 18.04
CA ILE A 90 3.42 3.02 17.18
C ILE A 90 4.21 1.76 17.49
N SER A 91 4.59 1.04 16.43
CA SER A 91 5.41 -0.15 16.57
C SER A 91 6.32 -0.29 15.34
N PRO A 92 7.61 -0.55 15.56
CA PRO A 92 8.32 -0.59 16.84
C PRO A 92 8.52 0.81 17.45
N ASN A 93 8.73 0.87 18.76
CA ASN A 93 9.28 2.03 19.46
C ASN A 93 10.28 1.53 20.50
N PRO A 94 11.58 1.82 20.39
CA PRO A 94 12.22 2.75 19.44
C PRO A 94 12.11 2.30 17.97
N VAL A 95 12.04 3.30 17.08
CA VAL A 95 12.03 3.08 15.63
C VAL A 95 13.46 2.88 15.15
N PRO A 96 13.80 1.75 14.52
CA PRO A 96 15.15 1.54 14.00
C PRO A 96 15.44 2.46 12.81
N TRP A 97 16.70 2.79 12.61
CA TRP A 97 17.14 3.49 11.41
C TRP A 97 16.77 2.70 10.16
N SER A 98 16.07 3.34 9.21
CA SER A 98 15.49 2.67 8.04
C SER A 98 16.41 2.64 6.82
N GLY A 99 17.53 3.36 6.87
CA GLY A 99 18.48 3.40 5.78
C GLY A 99 18.90 4.81 5.37
N ASN A 100 19.60 4.86 4.25
CA ASN A 100 19.99 6.10 3.62
C ASN A 100 18.79 6.70 2.89
N GLN A 101 19.04 7.74 2.14
CA GLN A 101 18.08 8.52 1.38
C GLN A 101 16.94 7.70 0.74
N ILE A 102 15.72 8.08 1.01
CA ILE A 102 14.50 7.51 0.40
C ILE A 102 13.80 8.59 -0.44
N PRO A 103 12.93 8.21 -1.39
CA PRO A 103 12.17 9.19 -2.18
C PRO A 103 11.46 10.23 -1.32
N ASN A 104 11.54 11.50 -1.74
CA ASN A 104 10.99 12.68 -1.04
C ASN A 104 11.69 13.04 0.28
N CYS A 105 12.89 12.52 0.54
CA CYS A 105 13.74 12.96 1.61
C CYS A 105 15.11 13.34 1.05
N SER A 106 15.49 14.60 1.16
CA SER A 106 16.79 15.11 0.69
C SER A 106 17.93 14.89 1.69
N LEU A 107 17.61 14.45 2.91
CA LEU A 107 18.58 14.25 3.98
C LEU A 107 19.04 12.78 4.05
N THR A 108 20.23 12.57 4.60
CA THR A 108 20.95 11.29 4.51
C THR A 108 20.35 10.18 5.37
N ASN A 109 19.82 10.53 6.55
CA ASN A 109 19.30 9.55 7.50
C ASN A 109 17.78 9.58 7.50
N THR A 110 17.17 8.39 7.48
CA THR A 110 15.72 8.25 7.42
C THR A 110 15.22 7.20 8.40
N TRP A 111 14.04 7.46 8.93
CA TRP A 111 13.27 6.55 9.77
C TRP A 111 11.86 6.46 9.22
N THR A 112 11.37 5.25 9.13
CA THR A 112 10.02 4.98 8.63
C THR A 112 9.32 4.05 9.59
N TYR A 113 8.10 4.40 9.99
CA TYR A 113 7.27 3.58 10.86
C TYR A 113 5.79 3.74 10.55
N THR A 114 4.98 2.85 11.07
CA THR A 114 3.54 2.90 10.94
C THR A 114 2.92 3.36 12.25
N GLN A 115 2.02 4.33 12.15
CA GLN A 115 1.11 4.74 13.22
C GLN A 115 -0.24 4.08 12.98
N VAL A 116 -0.76 3.38 13.98
CA VAL A 116 -2.14 2.87 13.98
C VAL A 116 -3.00 3.90 14.71
N LEU A 117 -3.90 4.53 13.99
CA LEU A 117 -4.88 5.47 14.49
C LEU A 117 -6.15 4.68 14.79
N ASP A 118 -6.52 4.58 16.06
CA ASP A 118 -7.64 3.80 16.57
C ASP A 118 -8.71 4.74 17.12
N ASN A 119 -9.90 4.72 16.56
CA ASN A 119 -11.04 5.41 17.13
C ASN A 119 -11.74 4.48 18.15
N VAL A 120 -11.31 4.54 19.40
CA VAL A 120 -11.91 3.80 20.51
C VAL A 120 -13.20 4.44 21.03
N GLY A 121 -13.58 5.57 20.46
CA GLY A 121 -14.82 6.25 20.77
C GLY A 121 -16.03 5.66 20.02
N SER A 122 -17.14 6.33 20.22
CA SER A 122 -18.45 5.88 19.73
C SER A 122 -19.02 6.77 18.63
N ALA A 123 -18.31 7.82 18.23
CA ALA A 123 -18.63 8.64 17.10
C ALA A 123 -17.48 8.62 16.07
N GLU A 124 -17.81 8.74 14.80
CA GLU A 124 -16.82 8.86 13.73
C GLU A 124 -15.91 10.07 13.96
N LEU A 125 -14.64 9.92 13.65
CA LEU A 125 -13.62 10.97 13.69
C LEU A 125 -13.25 11.42 12.27
N THR A 126 -13.13 12.73 12.05
CA THR A 126 -12.52 13.33 10.88
C THR A 126 -11.30 14.15 11.32
N LEU A 127 -10.10 13.65 10.99
CA LEU A 127 -8.86 14.36 11.29
C LEU A 127 -8.55 15.34 10.15
N SER A 128 -8.44 16.61 10.47
CA SER A 128 -8.21 17.70 9.51
C SER A 128 -6.75 18.12 9.40
N ASP A 129 -6.02 18.10 10.51
CA ASP A 129 -4.65 18.61 10.53
C ASP A 129 -3.72 17.68 11.29
N ARG A 130 -2.44 17.82 10.96
CA ARG A 130 -1.33 17.10 11.57
C ARG A 130 -0.16 18.03 11.77
N THR A 131 0.47 17.95 12.94
CA THR A 131 1.72 18.63 13.24
C THR A 131 2.77 17.60 13.67
N ASP A 132 3.88 17.56 12.96
CA ASP A 132 5.02 16.71 13.29
C ASP A 132 6.08 17.51 14.00
N TYR A 133 6.61 16.94 15.06
CA TYR A 133 7.70 17.50 15.87
C TYR A 133 8.92 16.60 15.79
N MET A 134 10.11 17.21 15.85
CA MET A 134 11.38 16.51 16.02
C MET A 134 12.22 17.30 17.01
N ASP A 135 12.72 16.63 18.04
CA ASP A 135 13.54 17.19 19.10
C ASP A 135 12.93 18.47 19.74
N GLY A 136 11.60 18.44 19.92
CA GLY A 136 10.82 19.53 20.50
C GLY A 136 10.45 20.66 19.54
N ALA A 137 11.02 20.72 18.36
CA ALA A 137 10.70 21.73 17.34
C ALA A 137 9.62 21.23 16.36
N VAL A 138 8.80 22.14 15.84
CA VAL A 138 7.86 21.85 14.76
C VAL A 138 8.64 21.58 13.48
N LEU A 139 8.52 20.37 12.95
CA LEU A 139 9.16 19.96 11.70
C LEU A 139 8.26 20.23 10.51
N SER A 140 6.98 19.87 10.61
CA SER A 140 6.02 20.07 9.53
C SER A 140 4.60 20.26 10.07
N GLN A 141 3.79 20.97 9.29
CA GLN A 141 2.35 21.11 9.52
C GLN A 141 1.62 20.83 8.22
N ARG A 142 0.55 20.04 8.29
CA ARG A 142 -0.30 19.71 7.16
C ARG A 142 -1.74 19.89 7.54
N SER A 143 -2.49 20.58 6.69
CA SER A 143 -3.94 20.80 6.83
C SER A 143 -4.68 20.09 5.69
N GLY A 144 -5.96 19.87 5.89
CA GLY A 144 -6.82 19.23 4.88
C GLY A 144 -6.56 17.75 4.71
N LEU A 145 -6.22 17.03 5.77
CA LEU A 145 -5.94 15.57 5.69
C LEU A 145 -7.15 14.76 5.24
N GLY A 146 -8.35 15.09 5.72
CA GLY A 146 -9.58 14.37 5.38
C GLY A 146 -9.58 12.89 5.80
N ILE A 147 -8.86 12.53 6.86
CA ILE A 147 -8.81 11.15 7.35
C ILE A 147 -10.06 10.88 8.17
N VAL A 148 -10.93 10.02 7.67
CA VAL A 148 -12.16 9.59 8.36
C VAL A 148 -11.92 8.24 9.01
N ILE A 149 -12.23 8.12 10.31
CA ILE A 149 -12.10 6.90 11.10
C ILE A 149 -13.45 6.60 11.76
N PRO A 150 -14.22 5.62 11.26
CA PRO A 150 -15.48 5.22 11.88
C PRO A 150 -15.31 4.80 13.33
N ALA A 151 -16.39 4.87 14.12
CA ALA A 151 -16.39 4.42 15.51
C ALA A 151 -15.91 2.96 15.64
N GLY A 152 -15.01 2.68 16.57
CA GLY A 152 -14.44 1.36 16.80
C GLY A 152 -13.54 0.84 15.69
N SER A 153 -13.16 1.69 14.72
CA SER A 153 -12.32 1.31 13.58
C SER A 153 -10.89 1.85 13.71
N LYS A 154 -9.99 1.24 12.92
CA LYS A 154 -8.57 1.61 12.88
C LYS A 154 -8.17 1.97 11.45
N THR A 155 -7.24 2.91 11.33
CA THR A 155 -6.54 3.18 10.08
C THR A 155 -5.04 3.25 10.33
N GLN A 156 -4.24 3.09 9.28
CA GLN A 156 -2.78 3.12 9.36
C GLN A 156 -2.22 4.27 8.57
N LEU A 157 -1.21 4.92 9.14
CA LEU A 157 -0.50 6.02 8.52
C LEU A 157 1.00 5.76 8.56
N THR A 158 1.63 5.65 7.38
CA THR A 158 3.09 5.58 7.29
C THR A 158 3.68 6.96 7.51
N THR A 159 4.57 7.06 8.49
CA THR A 159 5.28 8.29 8.83
C THR A 159 6.75 8.13 8.55
N ARG A 160 7.35 9.19 8.01
CA ARG A 160 8.78 9.25 7.68
C ARG A 160 9.38 10.50 8.29
N PHE A 161 10.55 10.32 8.87
CA PHE A 161 11.39 11.41 9.35
C PHE A 161 12.75 11.36 8.68
N CYS A 162 13.32 12.52 8.45
CA CYS A 162 14.61 12.66 7.79
C CYS A 162 15.46 13.66 8.56
N SER A 163 16.76 13.34 8.73
CA SER A 163 17.73 14.22 9.38
C SER A 163 19.09 14.12 8.70
N ALA A 164 19.85 15.20 8.71
CA ALA A 164 21.26 15.17 8.39
C ALA A 164 22.08 14.51 9.52
N ASN A 165 21.58 14.57 10.75
CA ASN A 165 22.19 13.95 11.91
C ASN A 165 21.80 12.47 12.00
N SER A 166 22.75 11.60 12.32
CA SER A 166 22.58 10.16 12.53
C SER A 166 22.40 9.75 13.99
N GLY A 167 22.34 10.73 14.90
CA GLY A 167 22.08 10.51 16.31
C GLY A 167 20.67 10.01 16.60
N GLU A 168 20.40 9.79 17.86
CA GLU A 168 19.04 9.55 18.34
C GLU A 168 18.20 10.84 18.21
N HIS A 169 16.94 10.68 17.84
CA HIS A 169 15.98 11.77 17.76
C HIS A 169 14.70 11.40 18.51
N HIS A 170 13.99 12.41 19.01
CA HIS A 170 12.67 12.27 19.60
C HIS A 170 11.63 12.95 18.71
N THR A 171 10.58 12.22 18.37
CA THR A 171 9.53 12.73 17.49
C THR A 171 8.17 12.54 18.13
N ARG A 172 7.21 13.35 17.68
CA ARG A 172 5.81 13.27 18.05
C ARG A 172 4.95 13.79 16.90
N THR A 173 3.78 13.19 16.73
CA THR A 173 2.78 13.65 15.77
C THR A 173 1.49 13.98 16.50
N ASP A 174 1.05 15.24 16.44
CA ASP A 174 -0.22 15.69 16.99
C ASP A 174 -1.27 15.77 15.87
N PHE A 175 -2.53 15.48 16.20
CA PHE A 175 -3.65 15.55 15.27
C PHE A 175 -4.74 16.47 15.81
N THR A 176 -5.41 17.18 14.90
CA THR A 176 -6.64 17.90 15.20
C THR A 176 -7.73 17.50 14.21
N GLY A 177 -8.97 17.70 14.61
CA GLY A 177 -10.13 17.35 13.80
C GLY A 177 -11.44 17.56 14.53
N THR A 178 -12.47 16.85 14.10
CA THR A 178 -13.80 16.85 14.72
C THR A 178 -14.39 15.44 14.77
N ASP A 179 -15.31 15.21 15.68
CA ASP A 179 -16.17 14.04 15.64
C ASP A 179 -17.48 14.33 14.84
N ALA A 180 -18.28 13.28 14.61
CA ALA A 180 -19.57 13.39 13.92
C ALA A 180 -20.59 14.30 14.62
N LYS A 181 -20.33 14.74 15.86
CA LYS A 181 -21.14 15.70 16.63
C LYS A 181 -20.54 17.12 16.58
N ASN A 182 -19.53 17.35 15.73
CA ASN A 182 -18.75 18.59 15.64
C ASN A 182 -17.98 18.96 16.92
N ASN A 183 -17.74 18.02 17.82
CA ASN A 183 -16.82 18.25 18.93
C ASN A 183 -15.39 18.30 18.41
N ARG A 184 -14.63 19.31 18.83
CA ARG A 184 -13.24 19.45 18.43
C ARG A 184 -12.36 18.40 19.09
N ILE A 185 -11.51 17.77 18.30
CA ILE A 185 -10.51 16.81 18.73
C ILE A 185 -9.14 17.48 18.66
N ASN A 186 -8.42 17.47 19.79
CA ASN A 186 -7.01 17.85 19.88
C ASN A 186 -6.28 16.69 20.54
N PHE A 187 -5.53 15.95 19.76
CA PHE A 187 -4.81 14.77 20.23
C PHE A 187 -3.31 15.03 20.18
N LYS A 188 -2.67 14.93 21.34
CA LYS A 188 -1.21 14.91 21.45
C LYS A 188 -0.73 13.48 21.31
N GLY A 189 0.06 13.20 20.27
CA GLY A 189 0.59 11.87 20.00
C GLY A 189 1.59 11.39 21.05
N PRO A 190 1.88 10.08 21.06
CA PRO A 190 2.93 9.52 21.91
C PRO A 190 4.31 10.00 21.45
N ASP A 191 5.24 10.09 22.40
CA ASP A 191 6.64 10.33 22.09
C ASP A 191 7.26 9.05 21.47
N VAL A 192 8.04 9.24 20.43
CA VAL A 192 8.68 8.20 19.63
C VAL A 192 10.17 8.43 19.60
N THR A 193 10.93 7.42 19.96
CA THR A 193 12.39 7.45 19.85
C THR A 193 12.81 6.89 18.49
N LEU A 194 13.57 7.68 17.72
CA LEU A 194 14.24 7.24 16.50
C LEU A 194 15.66 6.85 16.87
N SER A 195 16.00 5.56 16.72
CA SER A 195 17.30 5.04 17.12
C SER A 195 18.42 5.66 16.30
N LYS A 196 19.57 5.89 16.92
CA LYS A 196 20.79 6.26 16.18
C LYS A 196 21.12 5.20 15.14
N LYS A 197 21.85 5.62 14.10
CA LYS A 197 22.44 4.74 13.08
C LYS A 197 23.51 3.85 13.67
#